data_1c5f3b2c86eeb92a80b0039e6bba9dbc
#
_entry.id   1c5f3b2c86eeb92a80b0039e6bba9dbc
#
_cell.length_a   1.000
_cell.length_b   1.000
_cell.length_c   1.000
_cell.angle_alpha   90.00
_cell.angle_beta   90.00
_cell.angle_gamma   90.00
#
_symmetry.space_group_name_H-M   'P 1'
#
loop_
_entity.id
_entity.type
_entity.pdbx_description
1 polymer ?
#
loop_
_entity_poly.entity_id
_entity_poly.type
_entity_poly.pdbx_seq_one_letter_code
_entity_poly.pdbx_strand_id
1 'polypeptide(L)'
;MLSRRMWFGALFAAAGSACGAPRAWSAAPPPHWPDALTLVTASPGGTYYAYGDGLAKILTRALGIPVLTQPTEGPTENIRLLEAGRAQIGFVTMGAALEAWSGTGDWTGGRQLRAMRAMFPMYDTPFHFVVRRESGVRAIPDLTGKPVGVGPQGGTAATYMPRLLARLGAEAQPIHGTWADLTAQLRAGRIEGLAVAAGVPFPAITELEAARAIRYIPLSREQVVALRLAAPELTASVIPPGAYPSLMAGYETVGLYNFAVAHRDLPVDLVYEITKAVFEYHAEMVEAHPAAASTVPGNFVHNTLLPFHDGALRYYGNRATRGVLTGD
;
A
#
# COMPACT_ATOMS: atom_id res chain seq x y z
N MET A 1 -40.41 19.41 72.51
CA MET A 1 -39.35 20.18 71.84
C MET A 1 -38.94 19.42 70.58
N LEU A 2 -39.39 19.92 69.43
CA LEU A 2 -39.21 19.32 68.10
C LEU A 2 -37.94 19.88 67.46
N SER A 3 -37.00 19.05 66.98
CA SER A 3 -35.89 19.48 66.14
C SER A 3 -36.07 18.92 64.74
N ARG A 4 -36.26 19.84 63.78
CA ARG A 4 -36.32 19.55 62.35
C ARG A 4 -34.92 19.27 61.79
N ARG A 5 -34.72 18.10 61.14
CA ARG A 5 -33.56 17.79 60.30
C ARG A 5 -33.93 18.17 58.88
N MET A 6 -33.21 19.14 58.29
CA MET A 6 -33.27 19.47 56.86
C MET A 6 -32.36 18.48 56.11
N TRP A 7 -32.93 17.86 55.05
CA TRP A 7 -32.19 17.08 54.06
C TRP A 7 -31.82 18.00 52.93
N PHE A 8 -30.53 18.15 52.65
CA PHE A 8 -30.04 18.74 51.40
C PHE A 8 -29.85 17.62 50.38
N GLY A 9 -30.70 17.61 49.36
CA GLY A 9 -30.55 16.76 48.18
C GLY A 9 -29.54 17.37 47.22
N ALA A 10 -28.40 16.72 47.00
CA ALA A 10 -27.45 17.11 45.94
C ALA A 10 -27.91 16.51 44.61
N LEU A 11 -28.31 17.35 43.66
CA LEU A 11 -28.51 16.96 42.27
C LEU A 11 -27.15 16.79 41.59
N PHE A 12 -26.74 15.57 41.30
CA PHE A 12 -25.68 15.31 40.36
C PHE A 12 -26.21 15.43 38.93
N ALA A 13 -25.82 16.48 38.24
CA ALA A 13 -26.01 16.59 36.81
C ALA A 13 -24.96 15.72 36.11
N ALA A 14 -25.38 14.57 35.58
CA ALA A 14 -24.55 13.74 34.70
C ALA A 14 -24.44 14.45 33.34
N ALA A 15 -23.28 15.07 33.07
CA ALA A 15 -22.92 15.49 31.73
C ALA A 15 -22.58 14.25 30.87
N GLY A 16 -23.57 13.78 30.12
CA GLY A 16 -23.37 12.72 29.13
C GLY A 16 -22.51 13.24 27.97
N SER A 17 -21.26 12.79 27.91
CA SER A 17 -20.44 12.95 26.72
C SER A 17 -21.06 12.13 25.59
N ALA A 18 -21.74 12.81 24.67
CA ALA A 18 -22.20 12.21 23.43
C ALA A 18 -20.96 11.89 22.57
N CYS A 19 -20.42 10.68 22.67
CA CYS A 19 -19.57 10.11 21.64
C CYS A 19 -20.39 10.09 20.34
N GLY A 20 -20.08 10.98 19.42
CA GLY A 20 -20.68 11.02 18.09
C GLY A 20 -20.42 9.72 17.37
N ALA A 21 -21.40 8.84 17.31
CA ALA A 21 -21.34 7.67 16.43
C ALA A 21 -21.13 8.14 14.98
N PRO A 22 -20.27 7.49 14.19
CA PRO A 22 -20.09 7.83 12.80
C PRO A 22 -21.45 7.74 12.09
N ARG A 23 -21.83 8.81 11.40
CA ARG A 23 -23.07 8.89 10.65
C ARG A 23 -23.01 7.85 9.52
N ALA A 24 -23.70 6.74 9.68
CA ALA A 24 -24.00 5.87 8.54
C ALA A 24 -24.80 6.68 7.52
N TRP A 25 -24.43 6.56 6.25
CA TRP A 25 -25.17 7.18 5.15
C TRP A 25 -26.60 6.61 5.15
N SER A 26 -27.58 7.39 5.56
CA SER A 26 -28.96 6.91 5.67
C SER A 26 -29.79 7.19 4.40
N ALA A 27 -29.21 7.80 3.38
CA ALA A 27 -29.84 8.06 2.10
C ALA A 27 -29.41 6.99 1.07
N ALA A 28 -30.32 6.62 0.16
CA ALA A 28 -29.97 5.74 -0.96
C ALA A 28 -28.84 6.37 -1.79
N PRO A 29 -27.92 5.56 -2.36
CA PRO A 29 -26.86 6.06 -3.22
C PRO A 29 -27.41 6.91 -4.38
N PRO A 30 -26.71 7.97 -4.79
CA PRO A 30 -27.14 8.77 -5.93
C PRO A 30 -27.32 7.93 -7.21
N PRO A 31 -28.35 8.15 -8.02
CA PRO A 31 -28.69 7.29 -9.16
C PRO A 31 -27.65 7.34 -10.30
N HIS A 32 -26.72 8.28 -10.28
CA HIS A 32 -25.63 8.37 -11.24
C HIS A 32 -24.36 7.63 -10.78
N TRP A 33 -24.37 7.05 -9.58
CA TRP A 33 -23.30 6.17 -9.13
C TRP A 33 -23.47 4.78 -9.74
N PRO A 34 -22.38 4.01 -9.94
CA PRO A 34 -22.50 2.62 -10.37
C PRO A 34 -23.14 1.77 -9.29
N ASP A 35 -23.81 0.68 -9.70
CA ASP A 35 -24.43 -0.27 -8.77
C ASP A 35 -23.41 -1.01 -7.87
N ALA A 36 -22.18 -1.14 -8.32
CA ALA A 36 -21.06 -1.73 -7.60
C ALA A 36 -19.72 -1.20 -8.12
N LEU A 37 -18.67 -1.32 -7.29
CA LEU A 37 -17.29 -0.99 -7.66
C LEU A 37 -16.43 -2.25 -7.63
N THR A 38 -15.56 -2.42 -8.61
CA THR A 38 -14.48 -3.42 -8.60
C THR A 38 -13.19 -2.75 -8.15
N LEU A 39 -12.62 -3.24 -7.04
CA LEU A 39 -11.32 -2.85 -6.49
C LEU A 39 -10.29 -3.94 -6.80
N VAL A 40 -9.35 -3.64 -7.70
CA VAL A 40 -8.25 -4.56 -8.03
C VAL A 40 -7.08 -4.39 -7.08
N THR A 41 -6.57 -5.49 -6.56
CA THR A 41 -5.62 -5.52 -5.43
C THR A 41 -4.28 -6.13 -5.82
N ALA A 42 -3.94 -7.31 -5.30
CA ALA A 42 -2.79 -8.12 -5.67
C ALA A 42 -3.03 -9.58 -5.30
N SER A 43 -2.01 -10.41 -5.43
CA SER A 43 -2.06 -11.82 -5.06
C SER A 43 -2.30 -12.02 -3.55
N PRO A 44 -3.00 -13.07 -3.14
CA PRO A 44 -3.13 -13.46 -1.74
C PRO A 44 -1.78 -13.50 -1.02
N GLY A 45 -1.75 -13.07 0.23
CA GLY A 45 -0.52 -12.92 1.02
C GLY A 45 0.28 -11.64 0.76
N GLY A 46 -0.11 -10.83 -0.24
CA GLY A 46 0.47 -9.52 -0.49
C GLY A 46 -0.20 -8.40 0.33
N THR A 47 0.51 -7.29 0.54
CA THR A 47 0.00 -6.15 1.31
C THR A 47 -1.24 -5.54 0.65
N TYR A 48 -1.27 -5.36 -0.67
CA TYR A 48 -2.45 -4.84 -1.39
C TYR A 48 -3.68 -5.71 -1.17
N TYR A 49 -3.51 -7.04 -1.04
CA TYR A 49 -4.63 -7.95 -0.83
C TYR A 49 -5.33 -7.67 0.50
N ALA A 50 -4.57 -7.68 1.61
CA ALA A 50 -5.14 -7.44 2.94
C ALA A 50 -5.66 -5.99 3.10
N TYR A 51 -4.89 -5.01 2.62
CA TYR A 51 -5.28 -3.60 2.62
C TYR A 51 -6.58 -3.37 1.82
N GLY A 52 -6.67 -3.98 0.63
CA GLY A 52 -7.84 -3.85 -0.25
C GLY A 52 -9.09 -4.51 0.31
N ASP A 53 -8.95 -5.66 0.97
CA ASP A 53 -10.08 -6.33 1.62
C ASP A 53 -10.66 -5.48 2.77
N GLY A 54 -9.79 -4.88 3.58
CA GLY A 54 -10.20 -3.91 4.61
C GLY A 54 -10.88 -2.69 4.02
N LEU A 55 -10.26 -2.08 3.00
CA LEU A 55 -10.81 -0.91 2.31
C LEU A 55 -12.19 -1.20 1.70
N ALA A 56 -12.36 -2.33 1.02
CA ALA A 56 -13.63 -2.70 0.40
C ALA A 56 -14.78 -2.79 1.40
N LYS A 57 -14.52 -3.37 2.59
CA LYS A 57 -15.50 -3.45 3.69
C LYS A 57 -15.90 -2.06 4.19
N ILE A 58 -14.92 -1.20 4.40
CA ILE A 58 -15.14 0.19 4.84
C ILE A 58 -15.97 0.95 3.80
N LEU A 59 -15.56 0.90 2.53
CA LEU A 59 -16.22 1.62 1.45
C LEU A 59 -17.65 1.10 1.20
N THR A 60 -17.87 -0.21 1.23
CA THR A 60 -19.22 -0.80 1.09
C THR A 60 -20.16 -0.22 2.14
N ARG A 61 -19.71 -0.14 3.39
CA ARG A 61 -20.50 0.43 4.49
C ARG A 61 -20.68 1.95 4.34
N ALA A 62 -19.62 2.66 3.98
CA ALA A 62 -19.65 4.12 3.91
C ALA A 62 -20.44 4.66 2.71
N LEU A 63 -20.40 3.97 1.58
CA LEU A 63 -21.02 4.42 0.32
C LEU A 63 -22.42 3.83 0.10
N GLY A 64 -22.76 2.75 0.77
CA GLY A 64 -24.03 2.03 0.57
C GLY A 64 -24.11 1.29 -0.76
N ILE A 65 -23.00 1.10 -1.47
CA ILE A 65 -22.90 0.27 -2.68
C ILE A 65 -21.82 -0.81 -2.48
N PRO A 66 -21.96 -2.01 -3.07
CA PRO A 66 -20.95 -3.05 -2.97
C PRO A 66 -19.61 -2.61 -3.56
N VAL A 67 -18.53 -2.84 -2.82
CA VAL A 67 -17.15 -2.74 -3.33
C VAL A 67 -16.55 -4.13 -3.29
N LEU A 68 -16.33 -4.70 -4.48
CA LEU A 68 -15.89 -6.08 -4.65
C LEU A 68 -14.39 -6.11 -4.93
N THR A 69 -13.64 -6.85 -4.12
CA THR A 69 -12.21 -7.04 -4.36
C THR A 69 -11.98 -8.07 -5.45
N GLN A 70 -11.05 -7.78 -6.35
CA GLN A 70 -10.55 -8.71 -7.34
C GLN A 70 -9.04 -8.89 -7.14
N PRO A 71 -8.59 -10.08 -6.73
CA PRO A 71 -7.18 -10.42 -6.70
C PRO A 71 -6.55 -10.35 -8.09
N THR A 72 -5.31 -9.87 -8.16
CA THR A 72 -4.50 -9.76 -9.37
C THR A 72 -3.05 -10.18 -9.10
N GLU A 73 -2.20 -10.16 -10.10
CA GLU A 73 -0.76 -10.34 -9.90
C GLU A 73 -0.08 -9.11 -9.32
N GLY A 74 -0.69 -7.91 -9.43
CA GLY A 74 -0.16 -6.67 -8.87
C GLY A 74 -0.42 -5.43 -9.73
N PRO A 75 0.37 -4.35 -9.53
CA PRO A 75 0.08 -3.03 -10.07
C PRO A 75 0.02 -2.96 -11.60
N THR A 76 0.79 -3.77 -12.31
CA THR A 76 0.78 -3.75 -13.79
C THR A 76 -0.54 -4.30 -14.35
N GLU A 77 -1.08 -5.37 -13.74
CA GLU A 77 -2.39 -5.90 -14.09
C GLU A 77 -3.50 -4.94 -13.67
N ASN A 78 -3.40 -4.33 -12.49
CA ASN A 78 -4.35 -3.33 -12.01
C ASN A 78 -4.52 -2.19 -13.02
N ILE A 79 -3.40 -1.66 -13.52
CA ILE A 79 -3.41 -0.58 -14.51
C ILE A 79 -4.06 -1.02 -15.82
N ARG A 80 -3.78 -2.25 -16.29
CA ARG A 80 -4.42 -2.78 -17.52
C ARG A 80 -5.94 -2.94 -17.34
N LEU A 81 -6.39 -3.40 -16.19
CA LEU A 81 -7.82 -3.55 -15.89
C LEU A 81 -8.53 -2.20 -15.78
N LEU A 82 -7.89 -1.20 -15.17
CA LEU A 82 -8.38 0.18 -15.16
C LEU A 82 -8.45 0.75 -16.57
N GLU A 83 -7.38 0.62 -17.37
CA GLU A 83 -7.36 1.13 -18.75
C GLU A 83 -8.42 0.50 -19.64
N ALA A 84 -8.76 -0.76 -19.39
CA ALA A 84 -9.82 -1.49 -20.09
C ALA A 84 -11.24 -1.22 -19.55
N GLY A 85 -11.41 -0.36 -18.53
CA GLY A 85 -12.70 -0.10 -17.89
C GLY A 85 -13.26 -1.28 -17.09
N ARG A 86 -12.45 -2.32 -16.82
CA ARG A 86 -12.85 -3.54 -16.12
C ARG A 86 -12.72 -3.44 -14.60
N ALA A 87 -12.08 -2.38 -14.12
CA ALA A 87 -11.98 -2.02 -12.72
C ALA A 87 -12.22 -0.52 -12.55
N GLN A 88 -12.76 -0.13 -11.41
CA GLN A 88 -13.03 1.26 -11.08
C GLN A 88 -11.99 1.83 -10.14
N ILE A 89 -11.44 1.01 -9.26
CA ILE A 89 -10.44 1.36 -8.25
C ILE A 89 -9.29 0.34 -8.33
N GLY A 90 -8.06 0.81 -8.12
CA GLY A 90 -6.90 -0.08 -8.07
C GLY A 90 -5.76 0.53 -7.25
N PHE A 91 -4.76 -0.29 -6.98
CA PHE A 91 -3.54 0.12 -6.31
C PHE A 91 -2.35 0.08 -7.25
N VAL A 92 -1.53 1.11 -7.20
CA VAL A 92 -0.34 1.23 -8.04
C VAL A 92 0.87 1.67 -7.22
N THR A 93 2.05 1.22 -7.59
CA THR A 93 3.29 1.88 -7.20
C THR A 93 3.54 3.04 -8.16
N MET A 94 4.16 4.11 -7.69
CA MET A 94 4.49 5.26 -8.55
C MET A 94 5.42 4.87 -9.70
N GLY A 95 6.26 3.84 -9.53
CA GLY A 95 7.08 3.31 -10.59
C GLY A 95 6.28 2.63 -11.72
N ALA A 96 5.35 1.73 -11.38
CA ALA A 96 4.47 1.11 -12.38
C ALA A 96 3.57 2.17 -13.06
N ALA A 97 3.12 3.16 -12.30
CA ALA A 97 2.36 4.29 -12.83
C ALA A 97 3.18 5.12 -13.84
N LEU A 98 4.47 5.38 -13.56
CA LEU A 98 5.38 6.08 -14.46
C LEU A 98 5.56 5.30 -15.76
N GLU A 99 5.87 4.01 -15.68
CA GLU A 99 6.04 3.12 -16.84
C GLU A 99 4.77 3.10 -17.72
N ALA A 100 3.60 3.00 -17.10
CA ALA A 100 2.32 3.02 -17.78
C ALA A 100 2.02 4.37 -18.45
N TRP A 101 2.21 5.45 -17.69
CA TRP A 101 1.89 6.80 -18.13
C TRP A 101 2.74 7.24 -19.31
N SER A 102 4.03 6.89 -19.30
CA SER A 102 4.99 7.16 -20.38
C SER A 102 4.98 6.12 -21.50
N GLY A 103 4.46 4.92 -21.27
CA GLY A 103 4.53 3.80 -22.20
C GLY A 103 5.91 3.16 -22.29
N THR A 104 6.77 3.34 -21.28
CA THR A 104 8.17 2.87 -21.28
C THR A 104 8.36 1.49 -20.66
N GLY A 105 7.40 0.99 -19.90
CA GLY A 105 7.49 -0.38 -19.37
C GLY A 105 7.27 -1.42 -20.48
N ASP A 106 8.11 -2.44 -20.56
CA ASP A 106 8.00 -3.52 -21.54
C ASP A 106 6.59 -4.15 -21.56
N TRP A 107 5.97 -4.24 -20.40
CA TRP A 107 4.63 -4.77 -20.20
C TRP A 107 3.51 -3.90 -20.81
N THR A 108 3.79 -2.65 -21.19
CA THR A 108 2.83 -1.74 -21.83
C THR A 108 2.73 -1.95 -23.35
N GLY A 109 3.73 -2.61 -23.94
CA GLY A 109 3.86 -2.74 -25.39
C GLY A 109 4.01 -1.39 -26.09
N GLY A 110 4.66 -0.41 -25.45
CA GLY A 110 4.87 0.95 -25.96
C GLY A 110 3.64 1.87 -25.88
N ARG A 111 2.52 1.39 -25.32
CA ARG A 111 1.29 2.15 -25.18
C ARG A 111 1.27 2.95 -23.88
N GLN A 112 0.82 4.19 -23.96
CA GLN A 112 0.53 5.01 -22.79
C GLN A 112 -0.84 4.62 -22.22
N LEU A 113 -0.88 4.23 -20.95
CA LEU A 113 -2.09 3.82 -20.22
C LEU A 113 -2.46 4.93 -19.25
N ARG A 114 -3.50 5.71 -19.56
CA ARG A 114 -3.78 6.99 -18.89
C ARG A 114 -5.20 7.12 -18.32
N ALA A 115 -5.93 6.01 -18.16
CA ALA A 115 -7.26 6.03 -17.55
C ALA A 115 -7.22 6.29 -16.04
N MET A 116 -6.10 6.01 -15.37
CA MET A 116 -5.97 6.17 -13.92
C MET A 116 -5.83 7.64 -13.49
N ARG A 117 -6.41 7.94 -12.31
CA ARG A 117 -6.27 9.21 -11.58
C ARG A 117 -5.95 8.90 -10.12
N ALA A 118 -5.01 9.62 -9.54
CA ALA A 118 -4.68 9.47 -8.12
C ALA A 118 -5.87 9.86 -7.23
N MET A 119 -6.12 9.07 -6.19
CA MET A 119 -7.12 9.40 -5.17
C MET A 119 -6.43 9.77 -3.86
N PHE A 120 -5.76 8.83 -3.24
CA PHE A 120 -5.13 9.03 -1.94
C PHE A 120 -3.81 8.25 -1.83
N PRO A 121 -2.86 8.78 -1.01
CA PRO A 121 -1.62 8.10 -0.72
C PRO A 121 -1.88 6.89 0.15
N MET A 122 -1.14 5.83 -0.05
CA MET A 122 -1.23 4.62 0.75
C MET A 122 -0.05 4.52 1.72
N TYR A 123 1.04 3.93 1.28
CA TYR A 123 2.24 3.68 2.08
C TYR A 123 3.46 3.49 1.18
N ASP A 124 4.64 3.51 1.77
CA ASP A 124 5.87 3.15 1.07
C ASP A 124 6.00 1.63 0.93
N THR A 125 6.60 1.21 -0.17
CA THR A 125 6.93 -0.20 -0.46
C THR A 125 8.44 -0.36 -0.43
N PRO A 126 9.05 -0.53 0.75
CA PRO A 126 10.49 -0.77 0.84
C PRO A 126 10.88 -2.11 0.23
N PHE A 127 12.07 -2.16 -0.36
CA PHE A 127 12.61 -3.33 -0.97
C PHE A 127 13.42 -4.14 0.05
N HIS A 128 13.08 -5.42 0.18
CA HIS A 128 13.75 -6.35 1.09
C HIS A 128 14.60 -7.30 0.28
N PHE A 129 15.84 -7.50 0.71
CA PHE A 129 16.71 -8.57 0.20
C PHE A 129 16.98 -9.53 1.35
N VAL A 130 16.39 -10.72 1.28
CA VAL A 130 16.56 -11.74 2.30
C VAL A 130 17.09 -13.02 1.67
N VAL A 131 17.97 -13.69 2.39
CA VAL A 131 18.56 -14.95 1.96
C VAL A 131 18.37 -16.02 3.02
N ARG A 132 18.49 -17.28 2.63
CA ARG A 132 18.52 -18.37 3.59
C ARG A 132 19.60 -18.13 4.63
N ARG A 133 19.27 -18.33 5.92
CA ARG A 133 20.22 -18.09 7.02
C ARG A 133 21.53 -18.85 6.87
N GLU A 134 21.43 -20.10 6.40
CA GLU A 134 22.56 -21.02 6.19
C GLU A 134 23.27 -20.79 4.85
N SER A 135 22.76 -19.88 4.02
CA SER A 135 23.39 -19.52 2.75
C SER A 135 24.76 -18.89 2.96
N GLY A 136 25.67 -19.14 2.02
CA GLY A 136 26.96 -18.46 1.93
C GLY A 136 26.88 -17.00 1.49
N VAL A 137 25.72 -16.55 1.01
CA VAL A 137 25.47 -15.17 0.53
C VAL A 137 25.64 -14.18 1.66
N ARG A 138 26.48 -13.16 1.48
CA ARG A 138 26.74 -12.07 2.46
C ARG A 138 26.40 -10.69 1.91
N ALA A 139 26.46 -10.55 0.59
CA ALA A 139 26.18 -9.30 -0.12
C ALA A 139 25.37 -9.59 -1.40
N ILE A 140 24.77 -8.57 -1.98
CA ILE A 140 23.95 -8.71 -3.20
C ILE A 140 24.74 -9.38 -4.35
N PRO A 141 26.01 -9.02 -4.64
CA PRO A 141 26.75 -9.66 -5.73
C PRO A 141 26.91 -11.19 -5.61
N ASP A 142 26.86 -11.73 -4.39
CA ASP A 142 26.94 -13.19 -4.15
C ASP A 142 25.71 -13.94 -4.69
N LEU A 143 24.65 -13.24 -5.11
CA LEU A 143 23.46 -13.80 -5.73
C LEU A 143 23.63 -14.09 -7.23
N THR A 144 24.75 -13.71 -7.84
CA THR A 144 25.02 -14.01 -9.26
C THR A 144 24.89 -15.49 -9.57
N GLY A 145 24.08 -15.80 -10.59
CA GLY A 145 23.78 -17.17 -11.01
C GLY A 145 22.85 -17.96 -10.08
N LYS A 146 22.41 -17.37 -8.97
CA LYS A 146 21.54 -18.05 -7.99
C LYS A 146 20.06 -17.77 -8.26
N PRO A 147 19.17 -18.77 -7.98
CA PRO A 147 17.74 -18.58 -8.08
C PRO A 147 17.24 -17.69 -6.92
N VAL A 148 16.54 -16.60 -7.26
CA VAL A 148 15.97 -15.61 -6.33
C VAL A 148 14.50 -15.42 -6.61
N GLY A 149 13.65 -15.63 -5.62
CA GLY A 149 12.22 -15.42 -5.74
C GLY A 149 11.87 -13.93 -5.79
N VAL A 150 11.09 -13.54 -6.81
CA VAL A 150 10.68 -12.15 -7.05
C VAL A 150 9.15 -11.96 -7.07
N GLY A 151 8.40 -12.94 -6.59
CA GLY A 151 6.93 -12.88 -6.52
C GLY A 151 6.21 -13.12 -7.83
N PRO A 152 4.90 -12.81 -7.87
CA PRO A 152 4.08 -12.94 -9.07
C PRO A 152 4.58 -12.02 -10.20
N GLN A 153 4.38 -12.44 -11.45
CA GLN A 153 4.95 -11.78 -12.63
C GLN A 153 4.47 -10.32 -12.82
N GLY A 154 3.23 -10.02 -12.45
CA GLY A 154 2.66 -8.66 -12.47
C GLY A 154 2.98 -7.81 -11.24
N GLY A 155 3.77 -8.34 -10.30
CA GLY A 155 4.13 -7.69 -9.05
C GLY A 155 5.27 -6.68 -9.19
N THR A 156 5.33 -5.74 -8.25
CA THR A 156 6.40 -4.73 -8.19
C THR A 156 7.79 -5.34 -8.10
N ALA A 157 7.96 -6.40 -7.30
CA ALA A 157 9.24 -7.06 -7.17
C ALA A 157 9.69 -7.73 -8.49
N ALA A 158 8.78 -8.41 -9.19
CA ALA A 158 9.08 -9.02 -10.48
C ALA A 158 9.51 -7.99 -11.54
N THR A 159 8.90 -6.80 -11.51
CA THR A 159 9.21 -5.71 -12.44
C THR A 159 10.56 -5.04 -12.12
N TYR A 160 10.86 -4.82 -10.85
CA TYR A 160 12.01 -4.00 -10.45
C TYR A 160 13.23 -4.80 -10.05
N MET A 161 13.07 -5.92 -9.33
CA MET A 161 14.20 -6.61 -8.69
C MET A 161 15.26 -7.14 -9.67
N PRO A 162 14.92 -7.72 -10.84
CA PRO A 162 15.94 -8.16 -11.77
C PRO A 162 16.87 -7.02 -12.21
N ARG A 163 16.29 -5.86 -12.53
CA ARG A 163 17.06 -4.67 -12.95
C ARG A 163 17.91 -4.09 -11.81
N LEU A 164 17.37 -4.06 -10.59
CA LEU A 164 18.08 -3.53 -9.42
C LEU A 164 19.21 -4.47 -8.98
N LEU A 165 18.98 -5.78 -8.98
CA LEU A 165 20.02 -6.75 -8.67
C LEU A 165 21.19 -6.64 -9.66
N ALA A 166 20.90 -6.56 -10.97
CA ALA A 166 21.92 -6.35 -12.00
C ALA A 166 22.73 -5.06 -11.74
N ARG A 167 22.07 -3.95 -11.40
CA ARG A 167 22.76 -2.69 -11.06
C ARG A 167 23.59 -2.78 -9.78
N LEU A 168 23.23 -3.66 -8.87
CA LEU A 168 23.97 -3.95 -7.64
C LEU A 168 25.06 -5.03 -7.84
N GLY A 169 25.30 -5.44 -9.08
CA GLY A 169 26.34 -6.40 -9.45
C GLY A 169 25.94 -7.88 -9.30
N ALA A 170 24.63 -8.17 -9.32
CA ALA A 170 24.13 -9.53 -9.23
C ALA A 170 23.28 -9.92 -10.44
N GLU A 171 23.80 -10.78 -11.31
CA GLU A 171 23.03 -11.44 -12.38
C GLU A 171 22.32 -12.69 -11.80
N ALA A 172 21.30 -12.46 -10.98
CA ALA A 172 20.50 -13.50 -10.35
C ALA A 172 19.49 -14.11 -11.36
N GLN A 173 19.03 -15.34 -11.09
CA GLN A 173 17.97 -16.00 -11.85
C GLN A 173 16.61 -15.70 -11.18
N PRO A 174 15.74 -14.86 -11.76
CA PRO A 174 14.46 -14.53 -11.16
C PRO A 174 13.50 -15.72 -11.23
N ILE A 175 12.95 -16.10 -10.08
CA ILE A 175 11.94 -17.15 -9.97
C ILE A 175 10.61 -16.49 -9.62
N HIS A 176 9.63 -16.66 -10.49
CA HIS A 176 8.27 -16.17 -10.29
C HIS A 176 7.39 -17.22 -9.61
N GLY A 177 6.38 -16.77 -8.88
CA GLY A 177 5.40 -17.62 -8.23
C GLY A 177 4.63 -16.90 -7.13
N THR A 178 3.72 -17.63 -6.50
CA THR A 178 3.03 -17.11 -5.31
C THR A 178 4.02 -16.95 -4.15
N TRP A 179 3.75 -16.02 -3.24
CA TRP A 179 4.63 -15.84 -2.08
C TRP A 179 4.69 -17.09 -1.20
N ALA A 180 3.59 -17.85 -1.10
CA ALA A 180 3.56 -19.13 -0.38
C ALA A 180 4.49 -20.17 -1.01
N ASP A 181 4.45 -20.31 -2.34
CA ASP A 181 5.33 -21.24 -3.05
C ASP A 181 6.81 -20.86 -2.93
N LEU A 182 7.11 -19.56 -3.09
CA LEU A 182 8.49 -19.05 -2.99
C LEU A 182 9.03 -19.19 -1.56
N THR A 183 8.20 -18.96 -0.54
CA THR A 183 8.55 -19.20 0.86
C THR A 183 8.87 -20.67 1.12
N ALA A 184 8.05 -21.59 0.58
CA ALA A 184 8.29 -23.03 0.68
C ALA A 184 9.57 -23.45 -0.07
N GLN A 185 9.83 -22.87 -1.25
CA GLN A 185 11.06 -23.11 -2.01
C GLN A 185 12.31 -22.61 -1.28
N LEU A 186 12.25 -21.43 -0.64
CA LEU A 186 13.36 -20.91 0.15
C LEU A 186 13.69 -21.84 1.33
N ARG A 187 12.69 -22.30 2.08
CA ARG A 187 12.88 -23.25 3.19
C ARG A 187 13.48 -24.56 2.71
N ALA A 188 13.06 -25.04 1.55
CA ALA A 188 13.57 -26.27 0.96
C ALA A 188 14.96 -26.10 0.30
N GLY A 189 15.53 -24.89 0.30
CA GLY A 189 16.83 -24.62 -0.34
C GLY A 189 16.82 -24.69 -1.87
N ARG A 190 15.64 -24.63 -2.50
CA ARG A 190 15.51 -24.60 -3.97
C ARG A 190 15.78 -23.21 -4.55
N ILE A 191 15.60 -22.17 -3.76
CA ILE A 191 16.03 -20.79 -4.06
C ILE A 191 16.91 -20.28 -2.93
N GLU A 192 17.83 -19.35 -3.24
CA GLU A 192 18.79 -18.84 -2.27
C GLU A 192 18.27 -17.62 -1.50
N GLY A 193 17.35 -16.86 -2.09
CA GLY A 193 16.82 -15.67 -1.47
C GLY A 193 15.47 -15.25 -2.03
N LEU A 194 14.89 -14.23 -1.38
CA LEU A 194 13.75 -13.48 -1.89
C LEU A 194 14.15 -12.03 -2.03
N ALA A 195 13.78 -11.42 -3.14
CA ALA A 195 13.82 -9.99 -3.37
C ALA A 195 12.37 -9.49 -3.40
N VAL A 196 11.96 -8.79 -2.34
CA VAL A 196 10.56 -8.46 -2.07
C VAL A 196 10.37 -6.95 -2.14
N ALA A 197 9.29 -6.50 -2.76
CA ALA A 197 8.80 -5.13 -2.72
C ALA A 197 7.38 -5.16 -2.15
N ALA A 198 7.23 -4.80 -0.88
CA ALA A 198 5.96 -4.89 -0.17
C ALA A 198 5.89 -3.91 1.01
N GLY A 199 4.66 -3.55 1.43
CA GLY A 199 4.43 -2.84 2.68
C GLY A 199 4.85 -3.69 3.89
N VAL A 200 5.18 -3.02 4.98
CA VAL A 200 5.72 -3.61 6.21
C VAL A 200 4.65 -3.63 7.31
N PRO A 201 4.52 -4.72 8.09
CA PRO A 201 5.21 -6.00 7.95
C PRO A 201 4.66 -6.83 6.79
N PHE A 202 5.53 -7.54 6.09
CA PHE A 202 5.11 -8.41 4.99
C PHE A 202 4.92 -9.85 5.49
N PRO A 203 3.74 -10.48 5.31
CA PRO A 203 3.41 -11.77 5.91
C PRO A 203 4.42 -12.88 5.60
N ALA A 204 4.88 -13.00 4.34
CA ALA A 204 5.85 -14.02 3.96
C ALA A 204 7.19 -13.87 4.68
N ILE A 205 7.65 -12.64 4.91
CA ILE A 205 8.87 -12.36 5.70
C ILE A 205 8.62 -12.70 7.18
N THR A 206 7.47 -12.31 7.74
CA THR A 206 7.11 -12.62 9.12
C THR A 206 7.12 -14.14 9.38
N GLU A 207 6.57 -14.92 8.45
CA GLU A 207 6.56 -16.39 8.52
C GLU A 207 7.97 -16.98 8.49
N LEU A 208 8.83 -16.48 7.60
CA LEU A 208 10.23 -16.91 7.51
C LEU A 208 11.05 -16.52 8.75
N GLU A 209 10.80 -15.35 9.31
CA GLU A 209 11.39 -14.90 10.57
C GLU A 209 11.02 -15.83 11.73
N ALA A 210 9.74 -16.17 11.87
CA ALA A 210 9.26 -17.08 12.91
C ALA A 210 9.97 -18.44 12.83
N ALA A 211 10.25 -18.92 11.63
CA ALA A 211 11.01 -20.14 11.38
C ALA A 211 12.53 -19.96 11.50
N ARG A 212 13.03 -18.74 11.78
CA ARG A 212 14.45 -18.37 11.79
C ARG A 212 15.20 -18.75 10.51
N ALA A 213 14.49 -18.75 9.38
CA ALA A 213 14.97 -19.28 8.13
C ALA A 213 15.81 -18.31 7.30
N ILE A 214 15.79 -17.01 7.64
CA ILE A 214 16.37 -15.95 6.81
C ILE A 214 17.38 -15.06 7.54
N ARG A 215 18.13 -14.32 6.72
CA ARG A 215 18.98 -13.18 7.08
C ARG A 215 18.73 -12.07 6.07
N TYR A 216 18.70 -10.83 6.53
CA TYR A 216 18.62 -9.64 5.70
C TYR A 216 19.96 -9.26 5.09
N ILE A 217 19.94 -8.75 3.87
CA ILE A 217 21.10 -8.12 3.18
C ILE A 217 20.73 -6.64 2.98
N PRO A 218 21.19 -5.73 3.84
CA PRO A 218 20.92 -4.31 3.69
C PRO A 218 21.70 -3.71 2.51
N LEU A 219 21.20 -2.60 1.97
CA LEU A 219 21.94 -1.78 1.03
C LEU A 219 22.85 -0.80 1.78
N SER A 220 24.01 -0.47 1.20
CA SER A 220 24.80 0.65 1.68
C SER A 220 24.16 1.97 1.23
N ARG A 221 24.55 3.09 1.88
CA ARG A 221 24.08 4.43 1.48
C ARG A 221 24.47 4.77 0.04
N GLU A 222 25.67 4.39 -0.37
CA GLU A 222 26.16 4.57 -1.73
C GLU A 222 25.31 3.79 -2.74
N GLN A 223 24.92 2.55 -2.41
CA GLN A 223 24.02 1.75 -3.23
C GLN A 223 22.63 2.40 -3.34
N VAL A 224 22.06 2.89 -2.24
CA VAL A 224 20.78 3.61 -2.25
C VAL A 224 20.85 4.84 -3.15
N VAL A 225 21.91 5.65 -3.04
CA VAL A 225 22.12 6.84 -3.88
C VAL A 225 22.25 6.44 -5.35
N ALA A 226 23.08 5.44 -5.66
CA ALA A 226 23.30 4.99 -7.04
C ALA A 226 22.01 4.48 -7.70
N LEU A 227 21.20 3.72 -6.97
CA LEU A 227 19.91 3.21 -7.46
C LEU A 227 18.93 4.36 -7.75
N ARG A 228 18.85 5.35 -6.87
CA ARG A 228 17.95 6.51 -7.04
C ARG A 228 18.39 7.44 -8.18
N LEU A 229 19.67 7.57 -8.43
CA LEU A 229 20.15 8.31 -9.60
C LEU A 229 19.82 7.60 -10.92
N ALA A 230 19.79 6.27 -10.90
CA ALA A 230 19.51 5.46 -12.08
C ALA A 230 18.00 5.21 -12.32
N ALA A 231 17.17 5.36 -11.29
CA ALA A 231 15.72 5.18 -11.31
C ALA A 231 15.08 6.25 -10.40
N PRO A 232 14.80 7.45 -10.95
CA PRO A 232 14.33 8.60 -10.16
C PRO A 232 13.00 8.40 -9.44
N GLU A 233 12.20 7.43 -9.86
CA GLU A 233 10.95 7.02 -9.20
C GLU A 233 11.18 6.32 -7.86
N LEU A 234 12.40 5.83 -7.59
CA LEU A 234 12.75 5.22 -6.31
C LEU A 234 12.96 6.29 -5.24
N THR A 235 12.43 6.02 -4.05
CA THR A 235 12.68 6.82 -2.84
C THR A 235 13.71 6.14 -1.94
N ALA A 236 14.43 6.92 -1.14
CA ALA A 236 15.14 6.34 0.00
C ALA A 236 14.10 5.85 1.01
N SER A 237 14.24 4.63 1.45
CA SER A 237 13.29 3.99 2.35
C SER A 237 14.02 3.30 3.49
N VAL A 238 13.35 3.19 4.64
CA VAL A 238 13.88 2.50 5.81
C VAL A 238 12.79 1.59 6.37
N ILE A 239 13.12 0.31 6.51
CA ILE A 239 12.29 -0.58 7.32
C ILE A 239 12.67 -0.32 8.77
N PRO A 240 11.71 0.10 9.63
CA PRO A 240 12.04 0.52 10.98
C PRO A 240 12.50 -0.67 11.85
N PRO A 241 13.30 -0.41 12.90
CA PRO A 241 13.62 -1.40 13.89
C PRO A 241 12.35 -2.01 14.50
N GLY A 242 12.35 -3.33 14.71
CA GLY A 242 11.22 -4.04 15.29
C GLY A 242 10.06 -4.32 14.32
N ALA A 243 10.11 -3.86 13.08
CA ALA A 243 9.13 -4.25 12.05
C ALA A 243 9.09 -5.77 11.83
N TYR A 244 10.23 -6.40 12.01
CA TYR A 244 10.40 -7.86 12.10
C TYR A 244 11.25 -8.20 13.32
N PRO A 245 10.99 -9.33 14.01
CA PRO A 245 11.63 -9.67 15.28
C PRO A 245 13.15 -9.66 15.28
N SER A 246 13.82 -10.09 14.20
CA SER A 246 15.29 -10.08 14.11
C SER A 246 15.90 -8.77 13.63
N LEU A 247 15.07 -7.81 13.19
CA LEU A 247 15.51 -6.54 12.66
C LEU A 247 15.65 -5.51 13.80
N MET A 248 16.77 -5.55 14.52
CA MET A 248 17.03 -4.71 15.69
C MET A 248 17.49 -3.28 15.35
N ALA A 249 17.91 -3.04 14.10
CA ALA A 249 18.32 -1.73 13.60
C ALA A 249 17.52 -1.38 12.34
N GLY A 250 17.51 -0.11 11.97
CA GLY A 250 16.90 0.34 10.72
C GLY A 250 17.55 -0.36 9.52
N TYR A 251 16.73 -0.88 8.62
CA TYR A 251 17.19 -1.49 7.38
C TYR A 251 17.06 -0.47 6.25
N GLU A 252 18.19 0.15 5.89
CA GLU A 252 18.25 1.12 4.79
C GLU A 252 18.07 0.41 3.45
N THR A 253 17.22 0.97 2.59
CA THR A 253 16.90 0.42 1.27
C THR A 253 16.33 1.51 0.34
N VAL A 254 15.84 1.10 -0.81
CA VAL A 254 15.00 1.92 -1.68
C VAL A 254 13.57 1.42 -1.64
N GLY A 255 12.63 2.26 -2.05
CA GLY A 255 11.23 1.91 -2.09
C GLY A 255 10.47 2.63 -3.20
N LEU A 256 9.20 2.29 -3.33
CA LEU A 256 8.25 2.95 -4.21
C LEU A 256 7.02 3.32 -3.41
N TYR A 257 6.58 4.58 -3.50
CA TYR A 257 5.35 4.97 -2.84
C TYR A 257 4.13 4.43 -3.59
N ASN A 258 3.08 4.10 -2.85
CA ASN A 258 1.85 3.55 -3.39
C ASN A 258 0.72 4.56 -3.35
N PHE A 259 -0.11 4.54 -4.39
CA PHE A 259 -1.35 5.30 -4.46
C PHE A 259 -2.53 4.40 -4.80
N ALA A 260 -3.67 4.70 -4.18
CA ALA A 260 -4.94 4.26 -4.70
C ALA A 260 -5.34 5.17 -5.85
N VAL A 261 -5.79 4.56 -6.93
CA VAL A 261 -6.19 5.24 -8.15
C VAL A 261 -7.62 4.86 -8.52
N ALA A 262 -8.32 5.81 -9.14
CA ALA A 262 -9.64 5.61 -9.73
C ALA A 262 -9.56 5.63 -11.25
N HIS A 263 -10.52 4.97 -11.92
CA HIS A 263 -10.77 5.25 -13.33
C HIS A 263 -11.24 6.70 -13.50
N ARG A 264 -10.71 7.41 -14.49
CA ARG A 264 -10.94 8.84 -14.70
C ARG A 264 -12.42 9.24 -14.86
N ASP A 265 -13.27 8.31 -15.29
CA ASP A 265 -14.68 8.56 -15.59
C ASP A 265 -15.60 8.26 -14.38
N LEU A 266 -15.05 7.95 -13.21
CA LEU A 266 -15.87 7.82 -12.00
C LEU A 266 -16.50 9.19 -11.64
N PRO A 267 -17.73 9.19 -11.09
CA PRO A 267 -18.35 10.43 -10.61
C PRO A 267 -17.50 11.17 -9.57
N VAL A 268 -17.39 12.48 -9.73
CA VAL A 268 -16.58 13.36 -8.86
C VAL A 268 -16.99 13.27 -7.40
N ASP A 269 -18.28 13.27 -7.14
CA ASP A 269 -18.83 13.15 -5.78
C ASP A 269 -18.60 11.77 -5.17
N LEU A 270 -18.64 10.69 -5.96
CA LEU A 270 -18.30 9.35 -5.50
C LEU A 270 -16.84 9.28 -5.06
N VAL A 271 -15.90 9.76 -5.88
CA VAL A 271 -14.47 9.75 -5.54
C VAL A 271 -14.16 10.67 -4.36
N TYR A 272 -14.89 11.78 -4.20
CA TYR A 272 -14.82 12.62 -3.00
C TYR A 272 -15.21 11.84 -1.75
N GLU A 273 -16.33 11.10 -1.77
CA GLU A 273 -16.78 10.30 -0.62
C GLU A 273 -15.87 9.10 -0.34
N ILE A 274 -15.32 8.45 -1.38
CA ILE A 274 -14.28 7.42 -1.21
C ILE A 274 -13.07 7.99 -0.47
N THR A 275 -12.53 9.11 -0.97
CA THR A 275 -11.33 9.74 -0.38
C THR A 275 -11.58 10.17 1.07
N LYS A 276 -12.75 10.72 1.34
CA LYS A 276 -13.20 11.14 2.67
C LYS A 276 -13.29 9.92 3.61
N ALA A 277 -13.98 8.86 3.19
CA ALA A 277 -14.19 7.66 4.00
C ALA A 277 -12.85 7.03 4.42
N VAL A 278 -11.86 6.93 3.53
CA VAL A 278 -10.54 6.38 3.84
C VAL A 278 -9.88 7.09 5.02
N PHE A 279 -9.94 8.42 5.07
CA PHE A 279 -9.33 9.20 6.14
C PHE A 279 -10.19 9.29 7.40
N GLU A 280 -11.52 9.24 7.28
CA GLU A 280 -12.43 9.19 8.43
C GLU A 280 -12.36 7.84 9.17
N TYR A 281 -12.20 6.74 8.43
CA TYR A 281 -12.08 5.38 8.98
C TYR A 281 -10.62 4.89 9.05
N HIS A 282 -9.65 5.82 9.17
CA HIS A 282 -8.22 5.49 9.17
C HIS A 282 -7.83 4.45 10.21
N ALA A 283 -8.41 4.49 11.42
CA ALA A 283 -8.13 3.50 12.45
C ALA A 283 -8.49 2.07 12.00
N GLU A 284 -9.65 1.89 11.35
CA GLU A 284 -10.07 0.60 10.83
C GLU A 284 -9.17 0.13 9.67
N MET A 285 -8.64 1.08 8.87
CA MET A 285 -7.64 0.73 7.85
C MET A 285 -6.35 0.19 8.47
N VAL A 286 -5.91 0.78 9.59
CA VAL A 286 -4.71 0.32 10.32
C VAL A 286 -4.95 -1.07 10.95
N GLU A 287 -6.15 -1.35 11.44
CA GLU A 287 -6.54 -2.69 11.92
C GLU A 287 -6.50 -3.72 10.79
N ALA A 288 -6.93 -3.36 9.58
CA ALA A 288 -6.88 -4.25 8.42
C ALA A 288 -5.45 -4.56 7.99
N HIS A 289 -4.57 -3.55 7.97
CA HIS A 289 -3.14 -3.73 7.72
C HIS A 289 -2.31 -2.58 8.31
N PRO A 290 -1.27 -2.85 9.13
CA PRO A 290 -0.45 -1.83 9.79
C PRO A 290 0.19 -0.79 8.84
N ALA A 291 0.51 -1.16 7.60
CA ALA A 291 1.03 -0.23 6.60
C ALA A 291 0.10 0.96 6.36
N ALA A 292 -1.21 0.81 6.61
CA ALA A 292 -2.18 1.89 6.48
C ALA A 292 -1.95 3.05 7.46
N ALA A 293 -1.09 2.90 8.47
CA ALA A 293 -0.66 4.00 9.34
C ALA A 293 -0.08 5.19 8.53
N SER A 294 0.49 4.91 7.35
CA SER A 294 1.00 5.94 6.42
C SER A 294 -0.08 6.52 5.49
N THR A 295 -1.31 6.01 5.52
CA THR A 295 -2.43 6.52 4.71
C THR A 295 -2.99 7.78 5.35
N VAL A 296 -2.25 8.87 5.27
CA VAL A 296 -2.61 10.18 5.85
C VAL A 296 -2.63 11.26 4.78
N PRO A 297 -3.52 12.25 4.86
CA PRO A 297 -3.68 13.24 3.80
C PRO A 297 -2.38 13.95 3.41
N GLY A 298 -1.51 14.27 4.38
CA GLY A 298 -0.23 14.97 4.14
C GLY A 298 0.70 14.24 3.18
N ASN A 299 0.58 12.93 3.06
CA ASN A 299 1.42 12.12 2.17
C ASN A 299 1.01 12.22 0.69
N PHE A 300 0.00 13.04 0.34
CA PHE A 300 -0.35 13.31 -1.06
C PHE A 300 0.84 13.88 -1.87
N VAL A 301 1.80 14.50 -1.21
CA VAL A 301 3.03 15.06 -1.81
C VAL A 301 3.92 14.01 -2.50
N HIS A 302 3.76 12.73 -2.15
CA HIS A 302 4.48 11.63 -2.81
C HIS A 302 3.95 11.30 -4.21
N ASN A 303 2.82 11.89 -4.62
CA ASN A 303 2.37 11.84 -6.01
C ASN A 303 3.09 12.89 -6.85
N THR A 304 4.12 12.49 -7.53
CA THR A 304 4.94 13.39 -8.38
C THR A 304 4.60 13.29 -9.87
N LEU A 305 3.62 12.45 -10.23
CA LEU A 305 3.36 12.11 -11.63
C LEU A 305 1.88 12.18 -12.05
N LEU A 306 1.01 11.49 -11.32
CA LEU A 306 -0.36 11.28 -11.77
C LEU A 306 -1.22 12.52 -11.53
N PRO A 307 -2.08 12.92 -12.48
CA PRO A 307 -3.14 13.86 -12.15
C PRO A 307 -4.07 13.24 -11.11
N PHE A 308 -4.45 14.03 -10.13
CA PHE A 308 -5.49 13.61 -9.17
C PHE A 308 -6.85 13.58 -9.85
N HIS A 309 -7.74 12.72 -9.36
CA HIS A 309 -9.15 12.78 -9.68
C HIS A 309 -9.80 14.03 -9.08
N ASP A 310 -10.71 14.67 -9.80
CA ASP A 310 -11.35 15.93 -9.36
C ASP A 310 -12.05 15.78 -8.01
N GLY A 311 -12.62 14.60 -7.71
CA GLY A 311 -13.20 14.28 -6.41
C GLY A 311 -12.17 14.29 -5.28
N ALA A 312 -10.99 13.76 -5.52
CA ALA A 312 -9.90 13.80 -4.55
C ALA A 312 -9.37 15.22 -4.37
N LEU A 313 -9.18 15.97 -5.46
CA LEU A 313 -8.80 17.40 -5.39
C LEU A 313 -9.80 18.22 -4.56
N ARG A 314 -11.09 17.99 -4.74
CA ARG A 314 -12.14 18.62 -3.96
C ARG A 314 -12.00 18.31 -2.46
N TYR A 315 -11.67 17.07 -2.10
CA TYR A 315 -11.43 16.69 -0.71
C TYR A 315 -10.25 17.44 -0.11
N TYR A 316 -9.09 17.44 -0.79
CA TYR A 316 -7.90 18.13 -0.32
C TYR A 316 -8.07 19.65 -0.25
N GLY A 317 -8.73 20.27 -1.25
CA GLY A 317 -9.03 21.70 -1.27
C GLY A 317 -9.92 22.13 -0.12
N ASN A 318 -10.99 21.39 0.16
CA ASN A 318 -11.90 21.68 1.29
C ASN A 318 -11.18 21.58 2.64
N ARG A 319 -10.19 20.68 2.77
CA ARG A 319 -9.39 20.52 3.99
C ARG A 319 -8.40 21.68 4.18
N ALA A 320 -7.72 22.09 3.11
CA ALA A 320 -6.81 23.25 3.16
C ALA A 320 -7.54 24.53 3.61
N THR A 321 -8.75 24.74 3.09
CA THR A 321 -9.58 25.90 3.48
C THR A 321 -10.02 25.83 4.95
N ARG A 322 -10.32 24.64 5.47
CA ARG A 322 -10.68 24.47 6.88
C ARG A 322 -9.49 24.68 7.82
N GLY A 323 -8.30 24.17 7.46
CA GLY A 323 -7.07 24.37 8.25
C GLY A 323 -6.65 25.83 8.36
N VAL A 324 -6.89 26.64 7.34
CA VAL A 324 -6.64 28.08 7.38
C VAL A 324 -7.62 28.83 8.30
N LEU A 325 -8.84 28.30 8.47
CA LEU A 325 -9.87 28.92 9.32
C LEU A 325 -9.79 28.49 10.80
N THR A 326 -9.14 27.37 11.11
CA THR A 326 -9.06 26.84 12.48
C THR A 326 -7.75 27.18 13.20
N GLY A 327 -6.74 27.71 12.50
CA GLY A 327 -5.49 28.21 13.11
C GLY A 327 -4.67 27.14 13.89
N ASP A 328 -4.83 25.85 13.56
CA ASP A 328 -4.11 24.74 14.18
C ASP A 328 -2.93 24.27 13.29
#